data_9c8858e9b2330b8b929f70d2e6bf6a0b
#
_entry.id   9c8858e9b2330b8b929f70d2e6bf6a0b
#
_cell.length_a   1.000
_cell.length_b   1.000
_cell.length_c   1.000
_cell.angle_alpha   90.00
_cell.angle_beta   90.00
_cell.angle_gamma   90.00
#
_symmetry.space_group_name_H-M   'P 1'
#
loop_
_entity.id
_entity.type
_entity.pdbx_description
1 polymer ?
#
loop_
_entity_poly.entity_id
_entity_poly.type
_entity_poly.pdbx_seq_one_letter_code
_entity_poly.pdbx_strand_id
1 'polypeptide(L)'
;QNTMLENDSFDIAHSNATIEHVGSFENQVSFVREMLRISKESVFIQTPNRFYPIELHTILPFIHWLPKKKHRKILKLLKLDFYSKEENLNLLNVKELKKICEILKIKKYKILKHKLFFLTSNLILVIFK
;
A
#
# COMPACT_ATOMS: atom_id res chain seq x y z
N GLN A 1 -9.57 -7.50 7.27
CA GLN A 1 -10.88 -7.95 6.79
C GLN A 1 -10.72 -9.39 6.34
N ASN A 2 -11.52 -10.28 6.87
CA ASN A 2 -11.58 -11.66 6.41
C ASN A 2 -12.62 -11.71 5.29
N THR A 3 -12.21 -12.09 4.09
CA THR A 3 -13.15 -12.38 3.01
C THR A 3 -13.82 -13.73 3.31
N MET A 4 -15.07 -13.94 2.91
CA MET A 4 -15.74 -15.24 3.06
C MET A 4 -15.23 -16.29 2.04
N LEU A 5 -14.11 -15.99 1.35
CA LEU A 5 -13.51 -16.86 0.36
C LEU A 5 -12.71 -17.99 1.03
N GLU A 6 -12.68 -19.15 0.44
CA GLU A 6 -11.89 -20.27 0.91
C GLU A 6 -10.39 -20.05 0.73
N ASN A 7 -9.56 -20.79 1.49
CA ASN A 7 -8.12 -20.79 1.28
C ASN A 7 -7.80 -21.29 -0.12
N ASP A 8 -6.77 -20.71 -0.73
CA ASP A 8 -6.25 -21.14 -2.02
C ASP A 8 -7.34 -21.26 -3.12
N SER A 9 -8.32 -20.34 -3.11
CA SER A 9 -9.45 -20.35 -4.06
C SER A 9 -9.09 -19.77 -5.43
N PHE A 10 -7.99 -19.01 -5.53
CA PHE A 10 -7.51 -18.38 -6.77
C PHE A 10 -6.05 -18.70 -7.01
N ASP A 11 -5.65 -18.86 -8.27
CA ASP A 11 -4.24 -19.07 -8.59
C ASP A 11 -3.43 -17.81 -8.28
N ILE A 12 -3.97 -16.64 -8.61
CA ILE A 12 -3.35 -15.32 -8.39
C ILE A 12 -4.34 -14.39 -7.71
N ALA A 13 -3.89 -13.67 -6.69
CA ALA A 13 -4.62 -12.55 -6.10
C ALA A 13 -3.96 -11.22 -6.51
N HIS A 14 -4.75 -10.29 -7.07
CA HIS A 14 -4.26 -8.99 -7.51
C HIS A 14 -5.01 -7.85 -6.85
N SER A 15 -4.27 -6.81 -6.46
CA SER A 15 -4.82 -5.57 -5.93
C SER A 15 -4.09 -4.37 -6.51
N ASN A 16 -4.84 -3.37 -6.94
CA ASN A 16 -4.31 -2.12 -7.49
C ASN A 16 -4.91 -0.94 -6.74
N ALA A 17 -4.05 -0.05 -6.22
CA ALA A 17 -4.43 1.19 -5.54
C ALA A 17 -5.52 0.98 -4.46
N THR A 18 -5.33 -0.03 -3.60
CA THR A 18 -6.30 -0.38 -2.54
C THR A 18 -5.64 -0.40 -1.16
N ILE A 19 -4.43 -0.93 -1.04
CA ILE A 19 -3.75 -1.12 0.25
C ILE A 19 -3.53 0.18 1.02
N GLU A 20 -3.40 1.31 0.35
CA GLU A 20 -3.29 2.64 0.96
C GLU A 20 -4.61 3.13 1.59
N HIS A 21 -5.74 2.49 1.28
CA HIS A 21 -7.08 2.82 1.75
C HIS A 21 -7.66 1.85 2.79
N VAL A 22 -6.88 0.88 3.25
CA VAL A 22 -7.36 -0.08 4.25
C VAL A 22 -7.10 0.37 5.69
N GLY A 23 -6.58 1.58 5.90
CA GLY A 23 -6.39 2.18 7.21
C GLY A 23 -4.99 2.01 7.80
N SER A 24 -4.90 1.53 9.05
CA SER A 24 -3.64 1.44 9.78
C SER A 24 -2.63 0.48 9.13
N PHE A 25 -1.36 0.59 9.57
CA PHE A 25 -0.33 -0.34 9.09
C PHE A 25 -0.66 -1.80 9.43
N GLU A 26 -1.27 -2.06 10.57
CA GLU A 26 -1.75 -3.38 10.99
C GLU A 26 -2.84 -3.91 10.06
N ASN A 27 -3.75 -3.03 9.60
CA ASN A 27 -4.75 -3.37 8.60
C ASN A 27 -4.11 -3.69 7.25
N GLN A 28 -3.06 -2.96 6.86
CA GLN A 28 -2.28 -3.24 5.64
C GLN A 28 -1.60 -4.61 5.72
N VAL A 29 -1.02 -4.97 6.87
CA VAL A 29 -0.47 -6.33 7.11
C VAL A 29 -1.56 -7.38 7.00
N SER A 30 -2.73 -7.14 7.60
CA SER A 30 -3.87 -8.07 7.56
C SER A 30 -4.43 -8.21 6.14
N PHE A 31 -4.45 -7.14 5.37
CA PHE A 31 -4.83 -7.15 3.95
C PHE A 31 -3.90 -8.07 3.14
N VAL A 32 -2.58 -7.93 3.27
CA VAL A 32 -1.61 -8.78 2.57
C VAL A 32 -1.74 -10.23 3.01
N ARG A 33 -1.94 -10.49 4.31
CA ARG A 33 -2.19 -11.85 4.84
C ARG A 33 -3.41 -12.49 4.19
N GLU A 34 -4.48 -11.74 4.04
CA GLU A 34 -5.72 -12.25 3.42
C GLU A 34 -5.50 -12.54 1.93
N MET A 35 -4.82 -11.67 1.19
CA MET A 35 -4.45 -11.91 -0.20
C MET A 35 -3.63 -13.21 -0.35
N LEU A 36 -2.69 -13.44 0.56
CA LEU A 36 -1.90 -14.69 0.59
C LEU A 36 -2.77 -15.91 0.92
N ARG A 37 -3.75 -15.76 1.83
CA ARG A 37 -4.62 -16.87 2.22
C ARG A 37 -5.45 -17.38 1.05
N ILE A 38 -5.99 -16.47 0.24
CA ILE A 38 -6.89 -16.81 -0.86
C ILE A 38 -6.16 -17.20 -2.16
N SER A 39 -4.86 -16.89 -2.31
CA SER A 39 -4.06 -17.22 -3.50
C SER A 39 -3.34 -18.54 -3.35
N LYS A 40 -3.20 -19.32 -4.46
CA LYS A 40 -2.40 -20.54 -4.53
C LYS A 40 -0.92 -20.27 -4.84
N GLU A 41 -0.65 -19.45 -5.84
CA GLU A 41 0.67 -19.31 -6.44
C GLU A 41 1.33 -17.97 -6.12
N SER A 42 0.60 -16.87 -6.31
CA SER A 42 1.20 -15.55 -6.19
C SER A 42 0.22 -14.43 -5.83
N VAL A 43 0.77 -13.36 -5.29
CA VAL A 43 0.05 -12.12 -4.96
C VAL A 43 0.74 -10.93 -5.62
N PHE A 44 -0.04 -10.06 -6.26
CA PHE A 44 0.41 -8.80 -6.84
C PHE A 44 -0.32 -7.64 -6.16
N ILE A 45 0.43 -6.74 -5.55
CA ILE A 45 -0.11 -5.54 -4.90
C ILE A 45 0.59 -4.32 -5.47
N GLN A 46 -0.15 -3.50 -6.20
CA GLN A 46 0.32 -2.21 -6.69
C GLN A 46 -0.20 -1.09 -5.79
N THR A 47 0.67 -0.15 -5.44
CA THR A 47 0.33 1.03 -4.62
C THR A 47 1.15 2.24 -5.05
N PRO A 48 0.63 3.47 -4.93
CA PRO A 48 1.42 4.69 -5.14
C PRO A 48 2.62 4.73 -4.20
N ASN A 49 3.76 5.17 -4.73
CA ASN A 49 4.96 5.37 -3.92
C ASN A 49 4.84 6.67 -3.11
N ARG A 50 4.89 6.56 -1.80
CA ARG A 50 4.86 7.73 -0.90
C ARG A 50 5.90 8.81 -1.24
N PHE A 51 7.01 8.45 -1.85
CA PHE A 51 8.07 9.41 -2.20
C PHE A 51 8.02 9.89 -3.65
N TYR A 52 6.93 9.65 -4.37
CA TYR A 52 6.72 10.33 -5.65
C TYR A 52 6.41 11.81 -5.39
N PRO A 53 6.94 12.77 -6.17
CA PRO A 53 6.83 14.21 -5.85
C PRO A 53 5.41 14.74 -5.70
N ILE A 54 4.46 14.20 -6.45
CA ILE A 54 3.05 14.60 -6.42
C ILE A 54 2.23 13.46 -5.82
N GLU A 55 1.48 13.76 -4.76
CA GLU A 55 0.53 12.80 -4.20
C GLU A 55 -0.72 12.76 -5.08
N LEU A 56 -1.02 11.58 -5.65
CA LEU A 56 -2.00 11.45 -6.73
C LEU A 56 -3.47 11.63 -6.30
N HIS A 57 -3.79 11.46 -5.02
CA HIS A 57 -5.16 11.63 -4.50
C HIS A 57 -5.49 13.10 -4.18
N THR A 58 -4.50 13.85 -3.70
CA THR A 58 -4.68 15.25 -3.30
C THR A 58 -4.09 16.23 -4.30
N ILE A 59 -3.27 15.73 -5.25
CA ILE A 59 -2.50 16.49 -6.25
C ILE A 59 -1.55 17.52 -5.59
N LEU A 60 -1.21 17.29 -4.32
CA LEU A 60 -0.33 18.18 -3.57
C LEU A 60 1.13 17.73 -3.71
N PRO A 61 2.07 18.64 -4.02
CA PRO A 61 3.48 18.31 -4.12
C PRO A 61 4.13 18.22 -2.73
N PHE A 62 5.00 17.24 -2.52
CA PHE A 62 5.94 17.07 -1.40
C PHE A 62 5.37 17.00 0.03
N ILE A 63 4.13 17.41 0.29
CA ILE A 63 3.54 17.48 1.64
C ILE A 63 3.48 16.10 2.31
N HIS A 64 3.22 15.05 1.54
CA HIS A 64 3.15 13.66 1.99
C HIS A 64 4.53 13.05 2.35
N TRP A 65 5.64 13.75 2.06
CA TRP A 65 6.98 13.39 2.54
C TRP A 65 7.19 13.70 4.02
N LEU A 66 6.43 14.64 4.57
CA LEU A 66 6.45 14.95 5.99
C LEU A 66 6.01 13.73 6.82
N PRO A 67 6.40 13.67 8.13
CA PRO A 67 5.87 12.65 9.02
C PRO A 67 4.34 12.56 8.94
N LYS A 68 3.78 11.34 8.93
CA LYS A 68 2.34 11.10 8.70
C LYS A 68 1.42 12.00 9.54
N LYS A 69 1.78 12.25 10.81
CA LYS A 69 1.02 13.15 11.70
C LYS A 69 0.99 14.60 11.20
N LYS A 70 2.12 15.13 10.72
CA LYS A 70 2.20 16.50 10.16
C LYS A 70 1.46 16.60 8.83
N HIS A 71 1.64 15.62 7.96
CA HIS A 71 0.92 15.52 6.67
C HIS A 71 -0.59 15.59 6.90
N ARG A 72 -1.14 14.72 7.76
CA ARG A 72 -2.58 14.72 8.09
C ARG A 72 -3.08 16.05 8.67
N LYS A 73 -2.28 16.71 9.51
CA LYS A 73 -2.62 18.03 10.07
C LYS A 73 -2.72 19.10 8.98
N ILE A 74 -1.83 19.09 8.00
CA ILE A 74 -1.86 20.02 6.86
C ILE A 74 -3.08 19.72 5.97
N LEU A 75 -3.35 18.46 5.65
CA LEU A 75 -4.55 18.09 4.87
C LEU A 75 -5.84 18.60 5.53
N LYS A 76 -5.94 18.46 6.86
CA LYS A 76 -7.08 19.00 7.63
C LYS A 76 -7.17 20.53 7.54
N LEU A 77 -6.03 21.22 7.62
CA LEU A 77 -5.99 22.68 7.48
C LEU A 77 -6.43 23.14 6.07
N LEU A 78 -6.11 22.35 5.05
CA LEU A 78 -6.52 22.59 3.66
C LEU A 78 -7.96 22.12 3.36
N LYS A 79 -8.73 21.73 4.38
CA LYS A 79 -10.09 21.20 4.25
C LYS A 79 -10.22 19.93 3.42
N LEU A 80 -9.12 19.16 3.34
CA LEU A 80 -9.09 17.84 2.73
C LEU A 80 -9.31 16.74 3.78
N ASP A 81 -10.41 16.89 4.55
CA ASP A 81 -10.70 16.09 5.73
C ASP A 81 -10.75 14.58 5.44
N PHE A 82 -11.27 14.20 4.28
CA PHE A 82 -11.31 12.78 3.87
C PHE A 82 -9.92 12.15 3.87
N TYR A 83 -8.96 12.78 3.19
CA TYR A 83 -7.58 12.28 3.08
C TYR A 83 -6.72 12.54 4.33
N SER A 84 -7.18 13.36 5.25
CA SER A 84 -6.50 13.59 6.53
C SER A 84 -6.62 12.42 7.49
N LYS A 85 -7.57 11.51 7.26
CA LYS A 85 -7.81 10.34 8.08
C LYS A 85 -6.97 9.15 7.61
N GLU A 86 -6.39 8.41 8.58
CA GLU A 86 -5.57 7.23 8.28
C GLU A 86 -6.35 6.13 7.59
N GLU A 87 -7.60 5.99 7.95
CA GLU A 87 -8.52 5.02 7.37
C GLU A 87 -8.75 5.22 5.86
N ASN A 88 -8.57 6.45 5.37
CA ASN A 88 -8.83 6.80 3.98
C ASN A 88 -7.57 6.96 3.15
N LEU A 89 -6.42 7.30 3.75
CA LEU A 89 -5.14 7.42 3.05
C LEU A 89 -3.96 7.12 3.98
N ASN A 90 -3.27 6.04 3.72
CA ASN A 90 -2.06 5.63 4.43
C ASN A 90 -1.01 5.12 3.44
N LEU A 91 -0.35 6.05 2.74
CA LEU A 91 0.64 5.77 1.72
C LEU A 91 1.82 4.94 2.24
N LEU A 92 2.30 4.03 1.40
CA LEU A 92 3.42 3.13 1.66
C LEU A 92 4.69 3.53 0.89
N ASN A 93 5.81 3.13 1.42
CA ASN A 93 7.11 3.18 0.77
C ASN A 93 7.76 1.78 0.75
N VAL A 94 8.90 1.65 0.08
CA VAL A 94 9.64 0.38 -0.03
C VAL A 94 9.97 -0.23 1.33
N LYS A 95 10.34 0.59 2.33
CA LYS A 95 10.69 0.07 3.68
C LYS A 95 9.48 -0.52 4.38
N GLU A 96 8.32 0.14 4.26
CA GLU A 96 7.07 -0.34 4.84
C GLU A 96 6.59 -1.63 4.16
N LEU A 97 6.70 -1.75 2.83
CA LEU A 97 6.40 -3.00 2.12
C LEU A 97 7.32 -4.15 2.56
N LYS A 98 8.63 -3.90 2.71
CA LYS A 98 9.58 -4.89 3.25
C LYS A 98 9.19 -5.31 4.67
N LYS A 99 8.83 -4.36 5.53
CA LYS A 99 8.40 -4.64 6.91
C LYS A 99 7.14 -5.51 6.94
N ILE A 100 6.18 -5.32 6.03
CA ILE A 100 5.02 -6.22 5.89
C ILE A 100 5.49 -7.64 5.58
N CYS A 101 6.42 -7.80 4.62
CA CYS A 101 6.96 -9.11 4.27
C CYS A 101 7.69 -9.78 5.45
N GLU A 102 8.45 -9.02 6.23
CA GLU A 102 9.14 -9.50 7.43
C GLU A 102 8.15 -9.98 8.50
N ILE A 103 7.12 -9.19 8.81
CA ILE A 103 6.07 -9.54 9.79
C ILE A 103 5.34 -10.83 9.37
N LEU A 104 5.05 -10.97 8.08
CA LEU A 104 4.38 -12.15 7.53
C LEU A 104 5.33 -13.31 7.22
N LYS A 105 6.64 -13.17 7.51
CA LYS A 105 7.69 -14.17 7.27
C LYS A 105 7.75 -14.64 5.81
N ILE A 106 7.45 -13.73 4.87
CA ILE A 106 7.47 -14.00 3.44
C ILE A 106 8.93 -14.07 2.96
N LYS A 107 9.35 -15.21 2.43
CA LYS A 107 10.74 -15.44 1.99
C LYS A 107 10.98 -15.09 0.52
N LYS A 108 9.98 -15.32 -0.35
CA LYS A 108 10.09 -15.12 -1.79
C LYS A 108 9.21 -13.96 -2.22
N TYR A 109 9.81 -12.80 -2.42
CA TYR A 109 9.09 -11.63 -2.96
C TYR A 109 10.03 -10.73 -3.77
N LYS A 110 9.43 -9.89 -4.62
CA LYS A 110 10.10 -8.80 -5.35
C LYS A 110 9.32 -7.51 -5.19
N ILE A 111 10.00 -6.39 -5.12
CA ILE A 111 9.39 -5.06 -5.18
C ILE A 111 9.85 -4.41 -6.47
N LEU A 112 8.95 -4.31 -7.44
CA LEU A 112 9.18 -3.65 -8.71
C LEU A 112 8.83 -2.17 -8.58
N LYS A 113 9.56 -1.33 -9.30
CA LYS A 113 9.38 0.13 -9.30
C LYS A 113 8.92 0.58 -10.67
N HIS A 114 7.67 0.95 -10.78
CA HIS A 114 7.15 1.59 -11.99
C HIS A 114 7.55 3.06 -11.98
N LYS A 115 8.12 3.54 -13.09
CA LYS A 115 8.61 4.91 -13.20
C LYS A 115 7.70 5.74 -14.11
N LEU A 116 7.44 6.98 -13.70
CA LEU A 116 6.82 8.02 -14.48
C LEU A 116 7.76 9.25 -14.45
N PHE A 117 8.11 9.81 -15.60
CA PHE A 117 9.09 10.90 -15.72
C PHE A 117 10.40 10.62 -14.94
N PHE A 118 10.97 9.40 -15.13
CA PHE A 118 12.21 8.91 -14.49
C PHE A 118 12.12 8.68 -12.96
N LEU A 119 11.06 9.09 -12.30
CA LEU A 119 10.84 8.92 -10.85
C LEU A 119 9.90 7.73 -10.58
N THR A 120 10.15 7.04 -9.49
CA THR A 120 9.31 5.88 -9.08
C THR A 120 7.94 6.38 -8.61
N SER A 121 6.92 6.21 -9.44
CA SER A 121 5.53 6.61 -9.14
C SER A 121 4.76 5.55 -8.38
N ASN A 122 4.93 4.28 -8.76
CA ASN A 122 4.24 3.16 -8.12
C ASN A 122 5.22 2.07 -7.69
N LEU A 123 4.84 1.35 -6.65
CA LEU A 123 5.51 0.16 -6.16
C LEU A 123 4.61 -1.04 -6.43
N ILE A 124 5.20 -2.14 -6.90
CA ILE A 124 4.49 -3.39 -7.12
C ILE A 124 5.17 -4.46 -6.27
N LEU A 125 4.50 -4.91 -5.23
CA LEU A 125 4.92 -6.04 -4.42
C LEU A 125 4.41 -7.33 -5.08
N VAL A 126 5.34 -8.17 -5.49
CA VAL A 126 5.06 -9.51 -6.03
C VAL A 126 5.53 -10.54 -5.01
N ILE A 127 4.63 -11.39 -4.55
CA ILE A 127 4.91 -12.46 -3.60
C ILE A 127 4.67 -13.80 -4.27
N PHE A 128 5.59 -14.74 -4.07
CA PHE A 128 5.50 -16.10 -4.57
C PHE A 128 5.31 -17.07 -3.39
N LYS A 129 4.30 -17.92 -3.46
CA LYS A 129 4.04 -18.99 -2.47
C LYS A 129 4.88 -20.22 -2.72
#